data_c2c36085b2648fcfbc0393db83168ab6
#
_entry.id   c2c36085b2648fcfbc0393db83168ab6
#
_cell.length_a   1.000
_cell.length_b   1.000
_cell.length_c   1.000
_cell.angle_alpha   90.00
_cell.angle_beta   90.00
_cell.angle_gamma   90.00
#
_symmetry.space_group_name_H-M   'P 1'
#
loop_
_entity.id
_entity.type
_entity.pdbx_description
1 polymer ?
#
loop_
_entity_poly.entity_id
_entity_poly.type
_entity_poly.pdbx_seq_one_letter_code
_entity_poly.pdbx_strand_id
1 'polypeptide(L)'
;VIVVAIEHGNDKRLEELTPFKNEKYGGGKADNYLEFIVKTLKPQIDKTYRTKPNKKNTIIMGSSLGGLTSFYALLKYPETFGKAGVFSPSFWINRKEIFEFAESTKKLKSKIYFLCGDKEGDEDMVRDLNKMEHLVNTKRCYCLNLNEKKIINGGQHNEKLWRDGF
;
A
#
# COMPACT_ATOMS: atom_id res chain seq x y z
N VAL A 1 19.82 2.56 5.18
CA VAL A 1 18.50 1.94 4.99
C VAL A 1 18.68 0.44 4.85
N ILE A 2 17.80 -0.34 5.46
CA ILE A 2 17.71 -1.80 5.27
C ILE A 2 16.44 -2.03 4.44
N VAL A 3 16.58 -2.73 3.32
CA VAL A 3 15.46 -3.11 2.46
C VAL A 3 15.26 -4.61 2.57
N VAL A 4 14.03 -5.03 2.84
CA VAL A 4 13.62 -6.43 2.87
C VAL A 4 12.64 -6.64 1.72
N ALA A 5 13.10 -7.30 0.68
CA ALA A 5 12.24 -7.71 -0.43
C ALA A 5 11.55 -9.04 -0.07
N ILE A 6 10.24 -9.06 -0.22
CA ILE A 6 9.43 -10.22 0.10
C ILE A 6 8.85 -10.74 -1.21
N GLU A 7 9.22 -11.97 -1.54
CA GLU A 7 8.64 -12.66 -2.69
C GLU A 7 7.24 -13.17 -2.36
N HIS A 8 6.34 -13.08 -3.31
CA HIS A 8 5.00 -13.65 -3.18
C HIS A 8 5.02 -15.16 -3.44
N GLY A 9 3.99 -15.85 -2.95
CA GLY A 9 3.85 -17.31 -3.08
C GLY A 9 3.43 -17.80 -4.48
N ASN A 10 4.03 -17.29 -5.55
CA ASN A 10 3.75 -17.68 -6.95
C ASN A 10 2.23 -17.64 -7.27
N ASP A 11 1.61 -18.81 -7.43
CA ASP A 11 0.18 -18.94 -7.72
C ASP A 11 -0.73 -18.37 -6.63
N LYS A 12 -0.21 -18.17 -5.42
CA LYS A 12 -0.93 -17.56 -4.29
C LYS A 12 -0.85 -16.04 -4.25
N ARG A 13 -0.15 -15.41 -5.20
CA ARG A 13 0.06 -13.96 -5.22
C ARG A 13 -1.23 -13.17 -5.04
N LEU A 14 -2.29 -13.57 -5.74
CA LEU A 14 -3.59 -12.91 -5.63
C LEU A 14 -4.19 -13.09 -4.23
N GLU A 15 -4.12 -14.31 -3.67
CA GLU A 15 -4.62 -14.60 -2.32
C GLU A 15 -3.91 -13.77 -1.27
N GLU A 16 -2.57 -13.70 -1.34
CA GLU A 16 -1.71 -13.02 -0.36
C GLU A 16 -1.78 -11.49 -0.43
N LEU A 17 -2.04 -10.94 -1.62
CA LEU A 17 -1.94 -9.50 -1.84
C LEU A 17 -3.30 -8.79 -2.00
N THR A 18 -4.43 -9.49 -1.80
CA THR A 18 -5.75 -8.86 -1.78
C THR A 18 -6.38 -8.96 -0.40
N PRO A 19 -6.84 -7.83 0.19
CA PRO A 19 -7.41 -7.82 1.53
C PRO A 19 -8.81 -8.42 1.60
N PHE A 20 -9.57 -8.36 0.52
CA PHE A 20 -10.94 -8.85 0.46
C PHE A 20 -11.10 -9.85 -0.67
N LYS A 21 -12.01 -10.81 -0.48
CA LYS A 21 -12.32 -11.79 -1.51
C LYS A 21 -13.07 -11.13 -2.66
N ASN A 22 -12.59 -11.34 -3.88
CA ASN A 22 -13.28 -10.93 -5.08
C ASN A 22 -14.03 -12.14 -5.68
N GLU A 23 -15.29 -11.98 -6.09
CA GLU A 23 -16.12 -13.08 -6.60
C GLU A 23 -15.53 -13.72 -7.86
N LYS A 24 -14.94 -12.89 -8.74
CA LYS A 24 -14.38 -13.36 -10.02
C LYS A 24 -12.94 -13.87 -9.89
N TYR A 25 -12.12 -13.22 -9.07
CA TYR A 25 -10.68 -13.45 -9.02
C TYR A 25 -10.23 -14.19 -7.75
N GLY A 26 -11.09 -14.37 -6.76
CA GLY A 26 -10.72 -14.97 -5.49
C GLY A 26 -9.98 -14.00 -4.57
N GLY A 27 -8.92 -14.46 -3.94
CA GLY A 27 -8.11 -13.64 -3.03
C GLY A 27 -8.65 -13.56 -1.60
N GLY A 28 -8.30 -12.49 -0.87
CA GLY A 28 -8.85 -12.19 0.46
C GLY A 28 -8.05 -12.76 1.63
N LYS A 29 -6.77 -13.08 1.44
CA LYS A 29 -5.90 -13.62 2.50
C LYS A 29 -4.73 -12.68 2.88
N ALA A 30 -4.80 -11.41 2.48
CA ALA A 30 -3.74 -10.45 2.82
C ALA A 30 -3.54 -10.31 4.34
N ASP A 31 -4.54 -10.61 5.15
CA ASP A 31 -4.41 -10.61 6.61
C ASP A 31 -3.36 -11.60 7.09
N ASN A 32 -3.35 -12.82 6.57
CA ASN A 32 -2.37 -13.84 6.93
C ASN A 32 -0.95 -13.43 6.52
N TYR A 33 -0.83 -12.88 5.31
CA TYR A 33 0.44 -12.37 4.78
C TYR A 33 0.97 -11.20 5.64
N LEU A 34 0.13 -10.25 5.97
CA LEU A 34 0.51 -9.11 6.80
C LEU A 34 0.79 -9.51 8.25
N GLU A 35 0.07 -10.47 8.78
CA GLU A 35 0.35 -11.03 10.11
C GLU A 35 1.74 -11.68 10.16
N PHE A 36 2.11 -12.44 9.15
CA PHE A 36 3.48 -12.97 9.00
C PHE A 36 4.52 -11.83 8.97
N ILE A 37 4.29 -10.78 8.17
CA ILE A 37 5.22 -9.64 8.09
C ILE A 37 5.38 -8.97 9.46
N VAL A 38 4.26 -8.69 10.14
CA VAL A 38 4.25 -7.90 11.38
C VAL A 38 4.72 -8.71 12.58
N LYS A 39 4.29 -9.97 12.68
CA LYS A 39 4.53 -10.80 13.88
C LYS A 39 5.74 -11.72 13.78
N THR A 40 6.21 -12.03 12.56
CA THR A 40 7.32 -12.96 12.35
C THR A 40 8.51 -12.29 11.67
N LEU A 41 8.33 -11.81 10.45
CA LEU A 41 9.43 -11.31 9.63
C LEU A 41 10.07 -10.06 10.24
N LYS A 42 9.27 -9.02 10.52
CA LYS A 42 9.79 -7.76 11.06
C LYS A 42 10.51 -7.95 12.39
N PRO A 43 9.98 -8.67 13.40
CA PRO A 43 10.70 -8.94 14.64
C PRO A 43 12.03 -9.68 14.41
N GLN A 44 12.06 -10.63 13.47
CA GLN A 44 13.29 -11.35 13.12
C GLN A 44 14.34 -10.41 12.50
N ILE A 45 13.94 -9.53 11.58
CA ILE A 45 14.82 -8.52 10.99
C ILE A 45 15.34 -7.55 12.06
N ASP A 46 14.47 -7.06 12.93
CA ASP A 46 14.84 -6.14 13.99
C ASP A 46 15.82 -6.76 15.01
N LYS A 47 15.71 -8.06 15.25
CA LYS A 47 16.62 -8.82 16.12
C LYS A 47 17.98 -9.06 15.46
N THR A 48 17.99 -9.28 14.14
CA THR A 48 19.19 -9.70 13.39
C THR A 48 20.04 -8.51 12.95
N TYR A 49 19.40 -7.40 12.63
CA TYR A 49 20.08 -6.24 12.04
C TYR A 49 19.93 -4.99 12.91
N ARG A 50 20.83 -4.04 12.75
CA ARG A 50 20.80 -2.74 13.45
C ARG A 50 19.71 -1.84 12.86
N THR A 51 18.45 -2.15 13.12
CA THR A 51 17.30 -1.38 12.68
C THR A 51 16.95 -0.25 13.64
N LYS A 52 16.03 0.61 13.20
CA LYS A 52 15.25 1.52 14.08
C LYS A 52 13.81 1.01 14.07
N PRO A 53 13.39 0.16 15.03
CA PRO A 53 12.20 -0.68 14.93
C PRO A 53 10.87 0.08 15.06
N ASN A 54 10.91 1.36 15.45
CA ASN A 54 9.68 2.12 15.64
C ASN A 54 8.99 2.47 14.31
N LYS A 55 7.70 2.70 14.36
CA LYS A 55 6.86 2.98 13.18
C LYS A 55 7.35 4.15 12.32
N LYS A 56 7.96 5.18 12.90
CA LYS A 56 8.48 6.35 12.15
C LYS A 56 9.55 5.96 11.13
N ASN A 57 10.26 4.86 11.39
CA ASN A 57 11.35 4.34 10.57
C ASN A 57 10.97 3.05 9.81
N THR A 58 9.73 2.61 9.91
CA THR A 58 9.22 1.42 9.21
C THR A 58 8.31 1.84 8.07
N ILE A 59 8.68 1.42 6.88
CA ILE A 59 7.98 1.72 5.63
C ILE A 59 7.54 0.39 5.01
N ILE A 60 6.32 0.33 4.54
CA ILE A 60 5.86 -0.72 3.63
C ILE A 60 5.63 -0.11 2.25
N MET A 61 6.02 -0.82 1.19
CA MET A 61 5.85 -0.32 -0.17
C MET A 61 5.65 -1.46 -1.16
N GLY A 62 4.95 -1.14 -2.23
CA GLY A 62 4.73 -2.08 -3.31
C GLY A 62 4.00 -1.46 -4.49
N SER A 63 3.93 -2.21 -5.58
CA SER A 63 3.27 -1.82 -6.81
C SER A 63 2.12 -2.76 -7.15
N SER A 64 1.15 -2.27 -7.91
CA SER A 64 0.00 -3.07 -8.36
C SER A 64 -0.78 -3.67 -7.17
N LEU A 65 -0.94 -4.99 -7.08
CA LEU A 65 -1.49 -5.67 -5.89
C LEU A 65 -0.65 -5.39 -4.63
N GLY A 66 0.68 -5.27 -4.76
CA GLY A 66 1.54 -4.86 -3.65
C GLY A 66 1.27 -3.43 -3.17
N GLY A 67 0.88 -2.53 -4.08
CA GLY A 67 0.42 -1.18 -3.74
C GLY A 67 -0.89 -1.19 -2.94
N LEU A 68 -1.86 -2.00 -3.38
CA LEU A 68 -3.12 -2.24 -2.65
C LEU A 68 -2.83 -2.78 -1.24
N THR A 69 -1.99 -3.81 -1.13
CA THR A 69 -1.62 -4.43 0.14
C THR A 69 -0.87 -3.46 1.05
N SER A 70 0.05 -2.66 0.50
CA SER A 70 0.80 -1.66 1.28
C SER A 70 -0.11 -0.57 1.84
N PHE A 71 -1.08 -0.12 1.06
CA PHE A 71 -2.11 0.80 1.53
C PHE A 71 -2.95 0.20 2.66
N TYR A 72 -3.45 -1.01 2.44
CA TYR A 72 -4.23 -1.73 3.45
C TYR A 72 -3.44 -1.96 4.74
N ALA A 73 -2.18 -2.39 4.63
CA ALA A 73 -1.28 -2.62 5.77
C ALA A 73 -1.08 -1.36 6.61
N LEU A 74 -0.90 -0.21 5.97
CA LEU A 74 -0.74 1.07 6.67
C LEU A 74 -1.96 1.42 7.52
N LEU A 75 -3.16 1.15 7.00
CA LEU A 75 -4.40 1.43 7.72
C LEU A 75 -4.66 0.41 8.83
N LYS A 76 -4.34 -0.86 8.58
CA LYS A 76 -4.59 -1.97 9.52
C LYS A 76 -3.58 -2.05 10.66
N TYR A 77 -2.32 -1.73 10.39
CA TYR A 77 -1.21 -1.79 11.34
C TYR A 77 -0.54 -0.42 11.55
N PRO A 78 -1.30 0.62 11.97
CA PRO A 78 -0.78 1.98 12.09
C PRO A 78 0.28 2.14 13.18
N GLU A 79 0.42 1.15 14.08
CA GLU A 79 1.47 1.11 15.10
C GLU A 79 2.76 0.46 14.60
N THR A 80 2.71 -0.27 13.49
CA THR A 80 3.87 -0.89 12.85
C THR A 80 4.45 -0.04 11.74
N PHE A 81 3.58 0.45 10.85
CA PHE A 81 3.97 1.21 9.67
C PHE A 81 3.63 2.69 9.82
N GLY A 82 4.65 3.53 9.79
CA GLY A 82 4.48 4.99 9.81
C GLY A 82 4.45 5.61 8.42
N LYS A 83 4.83 4.84 7.40
CA LYS A 83 4.86 5.30 6.01
C LYS A 83 4.48 4.19 5.05
N ALA A 84 3.89 4.55 3.91
CA ALA A 84 3.65 3.64 2.80
C ALA A 84 4.03 4.26 1.45
N GLY A 85 4.64 3.43 0.58
CA GLY A 85 4.74 3.68 -0.86
C GLY A 85 3.67 2.88 -1.59
N VAL A 86 2.76 3.56 -2.26
CA VAL A 86 1.58 2.98 -2.90
C VAL A 86 1.64 3.28 -4.40
N PHE A 87 2.20 2.33 -5.15
CA PHE A 87 2.51 2.52 -6.56
C PHE A 87 1.50 1.79 -7.43
N SER A 88 0.85 2.51 -8.33
CA SER A 88 -0.16 1.96 -9.26
C SER A 88 -1.10 0.96 -8.59
N PRO A 89 -1.73 1.30 -7.47
CA PRO A 89 -2.43 0.34 -6.63
C PRO A 89 -3.65 -0.26 -7.35
N SER A 90 -3.77 -1.59 -7.34
CA SER A 90 -4.90 -2.32 -7.94
C SER A 90 -6.17 -2.15 -7.10
N PHE A 91 -6.63 -0.91 -6.85
CA PHE A 91 -7.86 -0.66 -6.09
C PHE A 91 -9.10 -1.25 -6.76
N TRP A 92 -9.07 -1.39 -8.09
CA TRP A 92 -10.17 -1.92 -8.90
C TRP A 92 -10.64 -3.31 -8.45
N ILE A 93 -9.73 -4.15 -7.92
CA ILE A 93 -10.05 -5.54 -7.55
C ILE A 93 -10.94 -5.64 -6.30
N ASN A 94 -10.80 -4.67 -5.38
CA ASN A 94 -11.60 -4.57 -4.15
C ASN A 94 -12.09 -3.13 -3.95
N ARG A 95 -12.51 -2.46 -5.02
CA ARG A 95 -12.80 -1.02 -5.02
C ARG A 95 -13.74 -0.61 -3.90
N LYS A 96 -14.88 -1.26 -3.78
CA LYS A 96 -15.87 -0.93 -2.77
C LYS A 96 -15.29 -1.12 -1.35
N GLU A 97 -14.79 -2.30 -1.09
CA GLU A 97 -14.34 -2.72 0.24
C GLU A 97 -13.14 -1.90 0.73
N ILE A 98 -12.18 -1.58 -0.16
CA ILE A 98 -10.99 -0.81 0.25
C ILE A 98 -11.33 0.65 0.55
N PHE A 99 -12.28 1.26 -0.17
CA PHE A 99 -12.76 2.59 0.13
C PHE A 99 -13.58 2.62 1.43
N GLU A 100 -14.51 1.69 1.64
CA GLU A 100 -15.26 1.55 2.89
C GLU A 100 -14.32 1.32 4.08
N PHE A 101 -13.30 0.49 3.93
CA PHE A 101 -12.29 0.28 4.96
C PHE A 101 -11.51 1.55 5.28
N ALA A 102 -11.08 2.30 4.27
CA ALA A 102 -10.42 3.58 4.46
C ALA A 102 -11.35 4.61 5.15
N GLU A 103 -12.64 4.64 4.79
CA GLU A 103 -13.64 5.49 5.43
C GLU A 103 -13.85 5.15 6.91
N SER A 104 -13.85 3.88 7.27
CA SER A 104 -14.00 3.43 8.65
C SER A 104 -12.78 3.70 9.52
N THR A 105 -11.62 3.97 8.91
CA THR A 105 -10.36 4.17 9.62
C THR A 105 -10.39 5.50 10.41
N LYS A 106 -9.90 5.43 11.64
CA LYS A 106 -9.71 6.61 12.51
C LYS A 106 -8.60 7.53 11.95
N LYS A 107 -8.35 8.67 12.61
CA LYS A 107 -7.32 9.64 12.21
C LYS A 107 -5.99 8.99 11.84
N LEU A 108 -5.58 9.18 10.59
CA LEU A 108 -4.32 8.68 10.07
C LEU A 108 -3.17 9.65 10.38
N LYS A 109 -2.12 9.17 11.06
CA LYS A 109 -0.90 9.94 11.37
C LYS A 109 0.31 9.50 10.53
N SER A 110 0.10 8.60 9.59
CA SER A 110 1.14 8.02 8.75
C SER A 110 1.30 8.80 7.44
N LYS A 111 2.47 8.70 6.80
CA LYS A 111 2.73 9.32 5.50
C LYS A 111 2.42 8.34 4.39
N ILE A 112 1.85 8.82 3.29
CA ILE A 112 1.64 8.03 2.09
C ILE A 112 2.27 8.76 0.90
N TYR A 113 3.04 8.03 0.12
CA TYR A 113 3.47 8.44 -1.20
C TYR A 113 2.69 7.63 -2.23
N PHE A 114 1.83 8.32 -2.99
CA PHE A 114 1.08 7.76 -4.09
C PHE A 114 1.78 8.02 -5.41
N LEU A 115 1.91 7.00 -6.23
CA LEU A 115 2.47 7.09 -7.58
C LEU A 115 1.62 6.29 -8.55
N CYS A 116 1.29 6.85 -9.70
CA CYS A 116 0.80 6.10 -10.86
C CYS A 116 1.14 6.81 -12.18
N GLY A 117 0.99 6.09 -13.27
CA GLY A 117 0.97 6.64 -14.62
C GLY A 117 -0.46 6.96 -15.07
N ASP A 118 -0.60 7.75 -16.11
CA ASP A 118 -1.89 8.04 -16.74
C ASP A 118 -2.19 7.18 -17.98
N LYS A 119 -1.26 6.27 -18.34
CA LYS A 119 -1.37 5.33 -19.48
C LYS A 119 -1.17 3.86 -19.05
N GLU A 120 -1.72 3.49 -17.90
CA GLU A 120 -1.53 2.15 -17.32
C GLU A 120 -2.51 1.09 -17.84
N GLY A 121 -3.41 1.45 -18.76
CA GLY A 121 -4.45 0.53 -19.29
C GLY A 121 -5.68 0.37 -18.39
N ASP A 122 -5.67 0.97 -17.21
CA ASP A 122 -6.83 1.09 -16.31
C ASP A 122 -7.31 2.55 -16.34
N GLU A 123 -8.45 2.79 -16.98
CA GLU A 123 -9.04 4.14 -17.11
C GLU A 123 -9.41 4.74 -15.74
N ASP A 124 -9.59 3.92 -14.74
CA ASP A 124 -9.99 4.33 -13.40
C ASP A 124 -8.81 4.57 -12.45
N MET A 125 -7.59 4.16 -12.81
CA MET A 125 -6.41 4.23 -11.93
C MET A 125 -6.21 5.63 -11.33
N VAL A 126 -6.09 6.63 -12.18
CA VAL A 126 -5.87 8.03 -11.74
C VAL A 126 -7.08 8.54 -10.94
N ARG A 127 -8.29 8.20 -11.38
CA ARG A 127 -9.52 8.59 -10.68
C ARG A 127 -9.60 8.00 -9.28
N ASP A 128 -9.34 6.72 -9.15
CA ASP A 128 -9.42 6.02 -7.87
C ASP A 128 -8.31 6.46 -6.93
N LEU A 129 -7.11 6.70 -7.45
CA LEU A 129 -6.01 7.23 -6.66
C LEU A 129 -6.31 8.65 -6.16
N ASN A 130 -6.87 9.53 -7.00
CA ASN A 130 -7.28 10.87 -6.58
C ASN A 130 -8.38 10.83 -5.51
N LYS A 131 -9.38 9.96 -5.66
CA LYS A 131 -10.45 9.78 -4.69
C LYS A 131 -9.90 9.27 -3.36
N MET A 132 -9.02 8.27 -3.39
CA MET A 132 -8.41 7.72 -2.19
C MET A 132 -7.52 8.73 -1.48
N GLU A 133 -6.70 9.49 -2.21
CA GLU A 133 -5.91 10.56 -1.62
C GLU A 133 -6.79 11.60 -0.93
N HIS A 134 -7.85 12.05 -1.60
CA HIS A 134 -8.80 12.99 -1.01
C HIS A 134 -9.40 12.41 0.28
N LEU A 135 -9.88 11.17 0.25
CA LEU A 135 -10.47 10.50 1.39
C LEU A 135 -9.51 10.44 2.59
N VAL A 136 -8.27 9.98 2.38
CA VAL A 136 -7.30 9.88 3.49
C VAL A 136 -6.86 11.26 4.00
N ASN A 137 -6.89 12.30 3.16
CA ASN A 137 -6.60 13.66 3.58
C ASN A 137 -7.70 14.24 4.49
N THR A 138 -8.97 13.91 4.27
CA THR A 138 -10.07 14.32 5.16
C THR A 138 -9.98 13.70 6.56
N LYS A 139 -9.31 12.55 6.69
CA LYS A 139 -9.09 11.84 7.96
C LYS A 139 -7.93 12.41 8.80
N ARG A 140 -7.27 13.46 8.34
CA ARG A 140 -6.07 14.01 8.98
C ARG A 140 -6.36 15.24 9.84
N CYS A 141 -5.43 15.49 10.76
CA CYS A 141 -5.40 16.78 11.45
C CYS A 141 -4.90 17.85 10.46
N TYR A 142 -5.55 18.99 10.41
CA TYR A 142 -5.27 20.12 9.48
C TYR A 142 -3.81 20.61 9.47
N CYS A 143 -2.99 20.21 10.43
CA CYS A 143 -1.62 20.70 10.60
C CYS A 143 -0.54 19.85 9.91
N LEU A 144 -0.90 18.76 9.20
CA LEU A 144 0.09 17.82 8.64
C LEU A 144 -0.25 17.46 7.19
N ASN A 145 0.30 18.20 6.24
CA ASN A 145 0.31 17.80 4.84
C ASN A 145 1.37 16.70 4.65
N LEU A 146 0.97 15.43 4.85
CA LEU A 146 1.90 14.29 4.93
C LEU A 146 1.84 13.36 3.72
N ASN A 147 0.89 13.58 2.79
CA ASN A 147 0.79 12.79 1.58
C ASN A 147 1.44 13.51 0.41
N GLU A 148 2.16 12.74 -0.35
CA GLU A 148 2.67 13.16 -1.66
C GLU A 148 2.01 12.29 -2.72
N LYS A 149 1.67 12.89 -3.84
CA LYS A 149 1.11 12.19 -5.00
C LYS A 149 1.84 12.64 -6.26
N LYS A 150 2.23 11.67 -7.06
CA LYS A 150 2.85 11.89 -8.36
C LYS A 150 2.11 11.08 -9.43
N ILE A 151 1.62 11.77 -10.45
CA ILE A 151 1.04 11.14 -11.64
C ILE A 151 2.00 11.42 -12.79
N ILE A 152 2.52 10.36 -13.39
CA ILE A 152 3.50 10.44 -14.48
C ILE A 152 2.76 10.47 -15.82
N ASN A 153 2.91 11.56 -16.55
CA ASN A 153 2.36 11.68 -17.89
C ASN A 153 3.03 10.69 -18.86
N GLY A 154 2.21 9.92 -19.58
CA GLY A 154 2.66 8.84 -20.45
C GLY A 154 3.13 7.58 -19.69
N GLY A 155 3.05 7.58 -18.36
CA GLY A 155 3.47 6.45 -17.53
C GLY A 155 2.62 5.21 -17.74
N GLN A 156 3.26 4.07 -17.93
CA GLN A 156 2.63 2.77 -18.14
C GLN A 156 2.80 1.87 -16.91
N HIS A 157 1.97 0.85 -16.75
CA HIS A 157 2.01 -0.10 -15.63
C HIS A 157 3.20 -1.05 -15.71
N ASN A 158 4.38 -0.57 -15.34
CA ASN A 158 5.63 -1.35 -15.40
C ASN A 158 6.68 -0.88 -14.37
N GLU A 159 7.71 -1.68 -14.21
CA GLU A 159 8.80 -1.44 -13.26
C GLU A 159 9.58 -0.16 -13.55
N LYS A 160 9.65 0.27 -14.81
CA LYS A 160 10.30 1.52 -15.19
C LYS A 160 9.60 2.72 -14.56
N LEU A 161 8.26 2.77 -14.65
CA LEU A 161 7.45 3.81 -14.00
C LEU A 161 7.75 3.87 -12.50
N TRP A 162 7.72 2.72 -11.83
CA TRP A 162 7.86 2.65 -10.38
C TRP A 162 9.27 3.01 -9.92
N ARG A 163 10.30 2.59 -10.66
CA ARG A 163 11.69 2.97 -10.40
C ARG A 163 11.93 4.47 -10.60
N ASP A 164 11.47 5.02 -11.72
CA ASP A 164 11.75 6.41 -12.11
C ASP A 164 10.84 7.40 -11.35
N GLY A 165 9.75 6.93 -10.77
CA GLY A 165 8.82 7.70 -9.97
C GLY A 165 9.19 7.80 -8.49
N PHE A 166 10.05 6.88 -8.01
CA PHE A 166 10.56 6.82 -6.64
C PHE A 166 11.83 7.67 -6.52
#